data_b12fc1806f1ed389fcb77a3ab67de469
#
_entry.id   b12fc1806f1ed389fcb77a3ab67de469
#
_cell.length_a   1.000
_cell.length_b   1.000
_cell.length_c   1.000
_cell.angle_alpha   90.00
_cell.angle_beta   90.00
_cell.angle_gamma   90.00
#
_symmetry.space_group_name_H-M   'P 1'
#
loop_
_entity.id
_entity.type
_entity.pdbx_description
1 polymer ?
#
loop_
_entity_poly.entity_id
_entity_poly.type
_entity_poly.pdbx_seq_one_letter_code
_entity_poly.pdbx_strand_id
1 'polypeptide(L)'
;KKRVVPLAEKLKSKTTFNCDVENKDDVIKLFEDVKNQWGQIDFVVHAVAFSDKSELSGEYLNTTRENFLRSMLISCFSFTEVAKEASKVMKEGGSMLTLTYESTKAIPNYNVMGVCKSALEASVKYLARDLGAKGMRVNAISAGPIKTLAASAIGDAKFLYKWNEDHSFLKRNVDIHDVGNSALYLLSDLANGV
;
A
#
# COMPACT_ATOMS: atom_id res chain seq x y z
N LYS A 1 7.50 12.10 -12.06
CA LYS A 1 7.91 13.48 -11.69
C LYS A 1 6.76 14.49 -11.78
N LYS A 2 6.00 14.60 -12.90
CA LYS A 2 4.96 15.63 -13.11
C LYS A 2 3.86 15.69 -12.03
N ARG A 3 3.58 14.60 -11.30
CA ARG A 3 2.55 14.55 -10.24
C ARG A 3 3.14 14.56 -8.83
N VAL A 4 4.26 13.88 -8.63
CA VAL A 4 4.87 13.71 -7.30
C VAL A 4 5.53 15.00 -6.81
N VAL A 5 6.28 15.69 -7.67
CA VAL A 5 7.00 16.92 -7.29
C VAL A 5 6.07 18.00 -6.75
N PRO A 6 4.94 18.37 -7.43
CA PRO A 6 4.00 19.36 -6.88
C PRO A 6 3.35 18.94 -5.54
N LEU A 7 3.16 17.63 -5.31
CA LEU A 7 2.64 17.13 -4.03
C LEU A 7 3.71 17.23 -2.93
N ALA A 8 4.95 16.88 -3.25
CA ALA A 8 6.07 16.99 -2.32
C ALA A 8 6.27 18.45 -1.89
N GLU A 9 6.22 19.38 -2.84
CA GLU A 9 6.31 20.83 -2.56
C GLU A 9 5.21 21.31 -1.61
N LYS A 10 3.94 20.88 -1.83
CA LYS A 10 2.83 21.19 -0.92
C LYS A 10 3.06 20.66 0.50
N LEU A 11 3.71 19.51 0.62
CA LEU A 11 4.07 18.88 1.89
C LEU A 11 5.39 19.42 2.44
N LYS A 12 6.01 20.42 1.77
CA LYS A 12 7.32 20.99 2.12
C LYS A 12 8.45 19.92 2.12
N SER A 13 8.24 18.81 1.41
CA SER A 13 9.29 17.82 1.21
C SER A 13 10.24 18.29 0.09
N LYS A 14 11.53 18.34 0.42
CA LYS A 14 12.58 18.73 -0.54
C LYS A 14 13.14 17.53 -1.30
N THR A 15 12.76 16.30 -0.93
CA THR A 15 13.36 15.08 -1.44
C THR A 15 12.31 14.21 -2.12
N THR A 16 12.63 13.78 -3.34
CA THR A 16 11.88 12.76 -4.08
C THR A 16 12.88 11.84 -4.77
N PHE A 17 12.63 10.54 -4.67
CA PHE A 17 13.43 9.52 -5.35
C PHE A 17 12.64 8.89 -6.51
N ASN A 18 13.36 8.40 -7.53
CA ASN A 18 12.78 7.53 -8.54
C ASN A 18 12.96 6.08 -8.08
N CYS A 19 11.91 5.29 -8.17
CA CYS A 19 11.97 3.86 -7.89
C CYS A 19 10.88 3.17 -8.69
N ASP A 20 11.24 2.19 -9.48
CA ASP A 20 10.33 1.23 -10.08
C ASP A 20 10.36 -0.04 -9.23
N VAL A 21 9.25 -0.36 -8.58
CA VAL A 21 9.16 -1.55 -7.71
C VAL A 21 9.16 -2.87 -8.49
N GLU A 22 9.05 -2.85 -9.82
CA GLU A 22 9.28 -4.01 -10.68
C GLU A 22 10.80 -4.30 -10.83
N ASN A 23 11.64 -3.31 -10.53
CA ASN A 23 13.09 -3.45 -10.64
C ASN A 23 13.71 -3.54 -9.23
N LYS A 24 14.23 -4.70 -8.89
CA LYS A 24 14.86 -4.95 -7.59
C LYS A 24 16.02 -3.99 -7.30
N ASP A 25 16.82 -3.66 -8.31
CA ASP A 25 17.98 -2.78 -8.13
C ASP A 25 17.55 -1.34 -7.83
N ASP A 26 16.41 -0.89 -8.36
CA ASP A 26 15.82 0.40 -8.03
C ASP A 26 15.40 0.45 -6.55
N VAL A 27 14.84 -0.65 -6.02
CA VAL A 27 14.45 -0.73 -4.60
C VAL A 27 15.68 -0.68 -3.71
N ILE A 28 16.74 -1.43 -4.04
CA ILE A 28 18.01 -1.39 -3.31
C ILE A 28 18.59 0.02 -3.33
N LYS A 29 18.71 0.61 -4.53
CA LYS A 29 19.25 1.95 -4.71
C LYS A 29 18.45 3.01 -3.94
N LEU A 30 17.11 2.90 -3.91
CA LEU A 30 16.26 3.80 -3.13
C LEU A 30 16.72 3.88 -1.67
N PHE A 31 16.95 2.72 -1.01
CA PHE A 31 17.31 2.70 0.40
C PHE A 31 18.79 3.05 0.65
N GLU A 32 19.66 2.85 -0.33
CA GLU A 32 21.01 3.43 -0.30
C GLU A 32 20.95 4.96 -0.35
N ASP A 33 20.18 5.52 -1.26
CA ASP A 33 19.97 6.97 -1.39
C ASP A 33 19.32 7.56 -0.12
N VAL A 34 18.34 6.87 0.47
CA VAL A 34 17.71 7.24 1.75
C VAL A 34 18.73 7.25 2.89
N LYS A 35 19.57 6.23 2.98
CA LYS A 35 20.63 6.13 3.97
C LYS A 35 21.63 7.28 3.84
N ASN A 36 22.03 7.56 2.62
CA ASN A 36 22.97 8.65 2.34
C ASN A 36 22.39 10.03 2.66
N GLN A 37 21.07 10.22 2.43
CA GLN A 37 20.39 11.49 2.64
C GLN A 37 20.01 11.75 4.10
N TRP A 38 19.53 10.71 4.83
CA TRP A 38 18.94 10.86 6.16
C TRP A 38 19.58 9.99 7.24
N GLY A 39 20.43 9.03 6.86
CA GLY A 39 21.04 8.07 7.78
C GLY A 39 20.06 6.97 8.19
N GLN A 40 18.97 7.34 8.84
CA GLN A 40 17.93 6.43 9.32
C GLN A 40 16.53 6.99 9.02
N ILE A 41 15.54 6.09 9.03
CA ILE A 41 14.13 6.43 8.92
C ILE A 41 13.33 5.85 10.08
N ASP A 42 12.23 6.48 10.41
CA ASP A 42 11.30 6.09 11.49
C ASP A 42 10.21 5.16 10.98
N PHE A 43 9.75 5.39 9.77
CA PHE A 43 8.63 4.61 9.20
C PHE A 43 8.66 4.54 7.67
N VAL A 44 7.92 3.57 7.15
CA VAL A 44 7.64 3.43 5.71
C VAL A 44 6.15 3.26 5.48
N VAL A 45 5.63 3.97 4.48
CA VAL A 45 4.28 3.75 3.94
C VAL A 45 4.39 3.19 2.53
N HIS A 46 3.98 1.95 2.35
CA HIS A 46 3.88 1.30 1.05
C HIS A 46 2.46 1.46 0.50
N ALA A 47 2.28 2.39 -0.42
CA ALA A 47 1.00 2.71 -1.04
C ALA A 47 1.05 2.48 -2.55
N VAL A 48 1.50 1.29 -2.95
CA VAL A 48 1.71 0.90 -4.35
C VAL A 48 0.76 -0.22 -4.72
N ALA A 49 0.13 -0.12 -5.89
CA ALA A 49 -0.66 -1.19 -6.48
C ALA A 49 -0.75 -0.99 -8.00
N PHE A 50 -0.80 -2.09 -8.72
CA PHE A 50 -0.99 -2.12 -10.16
C PHE A 50 -1.72 -3.38 -10.60
N SER A 51 -2.61 -3.24 -11.55
CA SER A 51 -3.11 -4.31 -12.41
C SER A 51 -3.51 -3.73 -13.75
N ASP A 52 -3.53 -4.55 -14.79
CA ASP A 52 -4.06 -4.13 -16.08
C ASP A 52 -5.56 -3.80 -15.93
N LYS A 53 -5.91 -2.58 -16.32
CA LYS A 53 -7.28 -2.09 -16.21
C LYS A 53 -8.27 -2.92 -17.02
N SER A 54 -7.86 -3.47 -18.15
CA SER A 54 -8.72 -4.30 -19.01
C SER A 54 -9.20 -5.57 -18.31
N GLU A 55 -8.43 -6.06 -17.33
CA GLU A 55 -8.73 -7.27 -16.56
C GLU A 55 -9.40 -7.00 -15.19
N LEU A 56 -9.61 -5.73 -14.85
CA LEU A 56 -10.42 -5.30 -13.69
C LEU A 56 -11.91 -5.18 -14.05
N SER A 57 -12.37 -5.95 -15.03
CA SER A 57 -13.76 -6.08 -15.44
C SER A 57 -14.00 -7.48 -15.99
N GLY A 58 -15.25 -7.95 -15.93
CA GLY A 58 -15.60 -9.31 -16.37
C GLY A 58 -15.19 -10.38 -15.35
N GLU A 59 -14.96 -11.59 -15.84
CA GLU A 59 -14.70 -12.77 -15.03
C GLU A 59 -13.21 -12.88 -14.63
N TYR A 60 -12.95 -13.16 -13.36
CA TYR A 60 -11.60 -13.41 -12.85
C TYR A 60 -10.89 -14.58 -13.59
N LEU A 61 -11.66 -15.58 -14.06
CA LEU A 61 -11.13 -16.71 -14.82
C LEU A 61 -10.35 -16.30 -16.07
N ASN A 62 -10.61 -15.12 -16.61
CA ASN A 62 -9.93 -14.58 -17.78
C ASN A 62 -8.64 -13.82 -17.47
N THR A 63 -8.20 -13.83 -16.21
CA THR A 63 -6.93 -13.20 -15.81
C THR A 63 -5.76 -13.88 -16.52
N THR A 64 -4.98 -13.10 -17.24
CA THR A 64 -3.79 -13.61 -17.93
C THR A 64 -2.66 -13.92 -16.93
N ARG A 65 -1.80 -14.86 -17.30
CA ARG A 65 -0.61 -15.19 -16.49
C ARG A 65 0.29 -13.97 -16.32
N GLU A 66 0.48 -13.20 -17.37
CA GLU A 66 1.33 -12.02 -17.41
C GLU A 66 0.84 -10.96 -16.41
N ASN A 67 -0.44 -10.62 -16.49
CA ASN A 67 -1.04 -9.64 -15.57
C ASN A 67 -1.08 -10.17 -14.12
N PHE A 68 -1.35 -11.47 -13.91
CA PHE A 68 -1.31 -12.08 -12.58
C PHE A 68 0.07 -11.92 -11.93
N LEU A 69 1.14 -12.32 -12.65
CA LEU A 69 2.52 -12.24 -12.14
C LEU A 69 2.91 -10.79 -11.87
N ARG A 70 2.61 -9.88 -12.78
CA ARG A 70 2.93 -8.47 -12.63
C ARG A 70 2.16 -7.80 -11.50
N SER A 71 0.86 -8.07 -11.40
CA SER A 71 0.03 -7.56 -10.31
C SER A 71 0.50 -8.06 -8.95
N MET A 72 0.85 -9.33 -8.82
CA MET A 72 1.41 -9.91 -7.59
C MET A 72 2.77 -9.30 -7.23
N LEU A 73 3.65 -9.11 -8.20
CA LEU A 73 4.95 -8.48 -7.97
C LEU A 73 4.78 -7.06 -7.43
N ILE A 74 4.01 -6.23 -8.14
CA ILE A 74 3.87 -4.80 -7.78
C ILE A 74 2.99 -4.60 -6.54
N SER A 75 1.86 -5.32 -6.43
CA SER A 75 0.84 -5.02 -5.42
C SER A 75 0.99 -5.83 -4.13
N CYS A 76 1.87 -6.83 -4.12
CA CYS A 76 2.10 -7.68 -2.96
C CYS A 76 3.59 -7.82 -2.63
N PHE A 77 4.39 -8.45 -3.51
CA PHE A 77 5.76 -8.83 -3.22
C PHE A 77 6.69 -7.63 -3.06
N SER A 78 6.43 -6.53 -3.76
CA SER A 78 7.18 -5.29 -3.62
C SER A 78 7.20 -4.78 -2.17
N PHE A 79 6.14 -5.02 -1.39
CA PHE A 79 6.15 -4.68 0.05
C PHE A 79 7.17 -5.49 0.83
N THR A 80 7.35 -6.76 0.49
CA THR A 80 8.37 -7.63 1.12
C THR A 80 9.78 -7.14 0.78
N GLU A 81 10.05 -6.76 -0.48
CA GLU A 81 11.34 -6.21 -0.89
C GLU A 81 11.62 -4.86 -0.22
N VAL A 82 10.62 -3.97 -0.22
CA VAL A 82 10.69 -2.66 0.47
C VAL A 82 10.95 -2.87 1.97
N ALA A 83 10.23 -3.77 2.63
CA ALA A 83 10.43 -4.05 4.06
C ALA A 83 11.83 -4.58 4.36
N LYS A 84 12.35 -5.47 3.51
CA LYS A 84 13.71 -6.00 3.62
C LYS A 84 14.77 -4.89 3.55
N GLU A 85 14.68 -4.02 2.55
CA GLU A 85 15.68 -2.96 2.38
C GLU A 85 15.49 -1.83 3.42
N ALA A 86 14.26 -1.46 3.72
CA ALA A 86 13.93 -0.48 4.75
C ALA A 86 14.46 -0.89 6.13
N SER A 87 14.34 -2.18 6.50
CA SER A 87 14.80 -2.68 7.79
C SER A 87 16.30 -2.50 8.05
N LYS A 88 17.11 -2.29 7.00
CA LYS A 88 18.56 -2.04 7.12
C LYS A 88 18.88 -0.59 7.49
N VAL A 89 17.93 0.32 7.28
CA VAL A 89 18.09 1.76 7.50
C VAL A 89 17.06 2.33 8.49
N MET A 90 16.16 1.48 8.98
CA MET A 90 15.16 1.85 9.97
C MET A 90 15.75 1.75 11.38
N LYS A 91 15.41 2.70 12.25
CA LYS A 91 15.76 2.65 13.65
C LYS A 91 15.00 1.52 14.38
N GLU A 92 15.49 1.12 15.54
CA GLU A 92 14.74 0.27 16.47
C GLU A 92 13.40 0.93 16.83
N GLY A 93 12.32 0.15 16.89
CA GLY A 93 10.97 0.67 17.12
C GLY A 93 10.31 1.30 15.89
N GLY A 94 10.90 1.19 14.70
CA GLY A 94 10.32 1.70 13.46
C GLY A 94 9.02 1.00 13.07
N SER A 95 8.24 1.63 12.20
CA SER A 95 6.92 1.13 11.78
C SER A 95 6.77 1.09 10.27
N MET A 96 6.21 -0.01 9.77
CA MET A 96 5.87 -0.17 8.34
C MET A 96 4.37 -0.31 8.17
N LEU A 97 3.83 0.35 7.17
CA LEU A 97 2.42 0.37 6.87
C LEU A 97 2.18 0.11 5.38
N THR A 98 1.22 -0.75 5.07
CA THR A 98 0.70 -0.89 3.70
C THR A 98 -0.79 -0.63 3.65
N LEU A 99 -1.30 -0.39 2.43
CA LEU A 99 -2.73 -0.18 2.20
C LEU A 99 -3.32 -1.42 1.51
N THR A 100 -4.35 -1.97 2.12
CA THR A 100 -5.14 -3.07 1.57
C THR A 100 -6.59 -2.66 1.34
N TYR A 101 -7.39 -3.56 0.83
CA TYR A 101 -8.82 -3.38 0.63
C TYR A 101 -9.50 -4.74 0.60
N GLU A 102 -10.51 -4.91 1.41
CA GLU A 102 -11.39 -6.08 1.55
C GLU A 102 -10.87 -7.38 0.93
N SER A 103 -10.22 -8.21 1.73
CA SER A 103 -9.63 -9.47 1.29
C SER A 103 -10.47 -10.70 1.66
N THR A 104 -11.55 -10.50 2.43
CA THR A 104 -12.39 -11.61 2.94
C THR A 104 -13.54 -11.96 2.03
N LYS A 105 -13.81 -11.13 1.03
CA LYS A 105 -14.93 -11.29 0.10
C LYS A 105 -14.49 -11.09 -1.35
N ALA A 106 -15.17 -11.76 -2.27
CA ALA A 106 -15.03 -11.45 -3.70
C ALA A 106 -15.76 -10.15 -4.03
N ILE A 107 -15.01 -9.13 -4.39
CA ILE A 107 -15.54 -7.83 -4.79
C ILE A 107 -15.67 -7.78 -6.31
N PRO A 108 -16.85 -7.48 -6.87
CA PRO A 108 -17.03 -7.35 -8.31
C PRO A 108 -16.02 -6.38 -8.92
N ASN A 109 -15.48 -6.72 -10.09
CA ASN A 109 -14.49 -5.91 -10.82
C ASN A 109 -13.16 -5.66 -10.07
N TYR A 110 -12.89 -6.39 -8.99
CA TYR A 110 -11.61 -6.29 -8.30
C TYR A 110 -10.65 -7.43 -8.68
N ASN A 111 -11.19 -8.56 -9.09
CA ASN A 111 -10.51 -9.70 -9.73
C ASN A 111 -9.14 -10.02 -9.11
N VAL A 112 -8.07 -10.00 -9.92
CA VAL A 112 -6.70 -10.31 -9.47
C VAL A 112 -6.23 -9.40 -8.31
N MET A 113 -6.74 -8.17 -8.23
CA MET A 113 -6.37 -7.28 -7.12
C MET A 113 -6.88 -7.79 -5.77
N GLY A 114 -8.04 -8.45 -5.71
CA GLY A 114 -8.51 -9.11 -4.49
C GLY A 114 -7.56 -10.20 -4.02
N VAL A 115 -7.06 -11.01 -4.97
CA VAL A 115 -6.04 -12.04 -4.68
C VAL A 115 -4.73 -11.42 -4.21
N CYS A 116 -4.26 -10.35 -4.88
CA CYS A 116 -3.06 -9.62 -4.45
C CYS A 116 -3.20 -9.04 -3.04
N LYS A 117 -4.36 -8.48 -2.69
CA LYS A 117 -4.60 -7.91 -1.36
C LYS A 117 -4.67 -8.97 -0.27
N SER A 118 -5.27 -10.14 -0.54
CA SER A 118 -5.24 -11.27 0.37
C SER A 118 -3.81 -11.76 0.64
N ALA A 119 -3.01 -11.88 -0.40
CA ALA A 119 -1.59 -12.24 -0.29
C ALA A 119 -0.78 -11.16 0.46
N LEU A 120 -1.05 -9.88 0.21
CA LEU A 120 -0.42 -8.75 0.92
C LEU A 120 -0.73 -8.79 2.42
N GLU A 121 -1.97 -9.03 2.82
CA GLU A 121 -2.36 -9.15 4.23
C GLU A 121 -1.69 -10.36 4.92
N ALA A 122 -1.55 -11.47 4.21
CA ALA A 122 -0.75 -12.59 4.69
C ALA A 122 0.72 -12.18 4.88
N SER A 123 1.32 -11.48 3.91
CA SER A 123 2.70 -10.99 3.95
C SER A 123 2.96 -10.06 5.15
N VAL A 124 2.00 -9.20 5.50
CA VAL A 124 2.08 -8.34 6.71
C VAL A 124 2.35 -9.17 7.96
N LYS A 125 1.64 -10.29 8.14
CA LYS A 125 1.80 -11.16 9.32
C LYS A 125 3.19 -11.81 9.38
N TYR A 126 3.71 -12.28 8.23
CA TYR A 126 5.04 -12.87 8.17
C TYR A 126 6.14 -11.83 8.39
N LEU A 127 6.01 -10.64 7.80
CA LEU A 127 6.94 -9.54 8.01
C LEU A 127 6.92 -9.04 9.46
N ALA A 128 5.74 -8.94 10.09
CA ALA A 128 5.61 -8.58 11.50
C ALA A 128 6.31 -9.59 12.42
N ARG A 129 6.17 -10.90 12.14
CA ARG A 129 6.88 -11.95 12.86
C ARG A 129 8.41 -11.81 12.72
N ASP A 130 8.90 -11.61 11.51
CA ASP A 130 10.33 -11.59 11.22
C ASP A 130 11.02 -10.31 11.71
N LEU A 131 10.31 -9.19 11.73
CA LEU A 131 10.83 -7.88 12.11
C LEU A 131 10.53 -7.50 13.56
N GLY A 132 9.54 -8.13 14.19
CA GLY A 132 9.14 -7.86 15.57
C GLY A 132 10.25 -8.08 16.59
N ALA A 133 11.11 -9.10 16.39
CA ALA A 133 12.29 -9.31 17.22
C ALA A 133 13.32 -8.17 17.16
N LYS A 134 13.24 -7.31 16.15
CA LYS A 134 14.04 -6.08 15.98
C LYS A 134 13.29 -4.82 16.45
N GLY A 135 12.18 -4.99 17.18
CA GLY A 135 11.33 -3.89 17.64
C GLY A 135 10.54 -3.20 16.54
N MET A 136 10.53 -3.70 15.31
CA MET A 136 9.82 -3.08 14.18
C MET A 136 8.40 -3.62 14.06
N ARG A 137 7.44 -2.74 13.83
CA ARG A 137 6.01 -3.08 13.66
C ARG A 137 5.63 -3.06 12.17
N VAL A 138 4.75 -3.96 11.77
CA VAL A 138 4.26 -4.03 10.38
C VAL A 138 2.76 -4.18 10.38
N ASN A 139 2.06 -3.21 9.82
CA ASN A 139 0.62 -3.13 9.83
C ASN A 139 0.04 -2.85 8.44
N ALA A 140 -1.26 -3.07 8.28
CA ALA A 140 -2.01 -2.69 7.10
C ALA A 140 -3.28 -1.94 7.48
N ILE A 141 -3.70 -0.98 6.65
CA ILE A 141 -5.01 -0.36 6.73
C ILE A 141 -5.87 -0.89 5.60
N SER A 142 -6.99 -1.54 5.95
CA SER A 142 -8.05 -1.86 5.02
C SER A 142 -9.04 -0.70 4.99
N ALA A 143 -8.83 0.22 4.06
CA ALA A 143 -9.65 1.41 3.93
C ALA A 143 -10.93 1.11 3.13
N GLY A 144 -12.03 1.76 3.49
CA GLY A 144 -13.23 1.82 2.64
C GLY A 144 -12.93 2.51 1.30
N PRO A 145 -13.89 2.52 0.36
CA PRO A 145 -13.66 3.08 -0.97
C PRO A 145 -13.43 4.60 -0.91
N ILE A 146 -12.28 5.03 -1.45
CA ILE A 146 -11.89 6.43 -1.55
C ILE A 146 -11.75 6.82 -3.02
N LYS A 147 -12.16 8.03 -3.37
CA LYS A 147 -12.02 8.59 -4.72
C LYS A 147 -10.54 8.86 -5.02
N THR A 148 -9.85 7.87 -5.58
CA THR A 148 -8.46 7.96 -6.01
C THR A 148 -8.33 7.65 -7.50
N LEU A 149 -7.16 7.94 -8.08
CA LEU A 149 -6.86 7.53 -9.47
C LEU A 149 -6.88 6.00 -9.61
N ALA A 150 -6.40 5.26 -8.61
CA ALA A 150 -6.44 3.80 -8.62
C ALA A 150 -7.90 3.29 -8.58
N ALA A 151 -8.73 3.85 -7.71
CA ALA A 151 -10.14 3.49 -7.62
C ALA A 151 -10.93 3.80 -8.91
N SER A 152 -10.52 4.82 -9.68
CA SER A 152 -11.16 5.13 -10.97
C SER A 152 -10.89 4.10 -12.07
N ALA A 153 -9.95 3.18 -11.85
CA ALA A 153 -9.68 2.07 -12.76
C ALA A 153 -10.62 0.87 -12.53
N ILE A 154 -11.26 0.79 -11.37
CA ILE A 154 -12.22 -0.26 -11.03
C ILE A 154 -13.54 0.02 -11.73
N GLY A 155 -14.11 -0.97 -12.41
CA GLY A 155 -15.44 -0.87 -13.02
C GLY A 155 -16.50 -0.56 -11.95
N ASP A 156 -17.52 0.22 -12.33
CA ASP A 156 -18.66 0.59 -11.47
C ASP A 156 -18.28 1.25 -10.12
N ALA A 157 -17.16 1.97 -10.07
CA ALA A 157 -16.71 2.68 -8.87
C ALA A 157 -17.80 3.60 -8.27
N LYS A 158 -18.66 4.20 -9.11
CA LYS A 158 -19.79 5.03 -8.63
C LYS A 158 -20.80 4.23 -7.83
N PHE A 159 -21.10 3.01 -8.28
CA PHE A 159 -21.98 2.10 -7.56
C PHE A 159 -21.37 1.71 -6.20
N LEU A 160 -20.09 1.36 -6.18
CA LEU A 160 -19.39 0.99 -4.94
C LEU A 160 -19.41 2.14 -3.92
N TYR A 161 -19.17 3.39 -4.33
CA TYR A 161 -19.24 4.55 -3.44
C TYR A 161 -20.64 4.76 -2.89
N LYS A 162 -21.67 4.70 -3.74
CA LYS A 162 -23.05 4.89 -3.31
C LYS A 162 -23.50 3.76 -2.38
N TRP A 163 -23.21 2.53 -2.75
CA TRP A 163 -23.54 1.37 -1.91
C TRP A 163 -22.90 1.47 -0.52
N ASN A 164 -21.61 1.81 -0.45
CA ASN A 164 -20.91 1.95 0.82
C ASN A 164 -21.48 3.10 1.66
N GLU A 165 -21.79 4.25 1.06
CA GLU A 165 -22.43 5.37 1.74
C GLU A 165 -23.78 4.97 2.35
N ASP A 166 -24.61 4.25 1.59
CA ASP A 166 -25.95 3.84 2.02
C ASP A 166 -25.91 2.76 3.12
N HIS A 167 -24.87 1.89 3.12
CA HIS A 167 -24.74 0.77 4.04
C HIS A 167 -23.79 1.03 5.22
N SER A 168 -22.94 2.03 5.13
CA SER A 168 -22.10 2.47 6.25
C SER A 168 -22.98 2.99 7.39
N PHE A 169 -22.66 2.62 8.62
CA PHE A 169 -23.36 3.14 9.79
C PHE A 169 -23.20 4.66 9.94
N LEU A 170 -22.07 5.22 9.54
CA LEU A 170 -21.81 6.68 9.54
C LEU A 170 -22.47 7.39 8.34
N LYS A 171 -23.10 6.65 7.43
CA LYS A 171 -23.79 7.20 6.24
C LYS A 171 -22.89 8.12 5.39
N ARG A 172 -21.60 7.82 5.36
CA ARG A 172 -20.61 8.48 4.52
C ARG A 172 -19.52 7.51 4.08
N ASN A 173 -18.84 7.84 3.02
CA ASN A 173 -17.58 7.20 2.69
C ASN A 173 -16.44 7.75 3.56
N VAL A 174 -15.39 6.97 3.72
CA VAL A 174 -14.13 7.44 4.29
C VAL A 174 -13.45 8.40 3.31
N ASP A 175 -12.65 9.32 3.83
CA ASP A 175 -11.84 10.22 3.04
C ASP A 175 -10.33 10.04 3.32
N ILE A 176 -9.51 10.85 2.66
CA ILE A 176 -8.04 10.78 2.82
C ILE A 176 -7.59 11.14 4.24
N HIS A 177 -8.35 11.95 4.97
CA HIS A 177 -8.02 12.33 6.36
C HIS A 177 -8.32 11.20 7.32
N ASP A 178 -9.42 10.45 7.13
CA ASP A 178 -9.73 9.27 7.94
C ASP A 178 -8.58 8.24 7.84
N VAL A 179 -8.09 7.99 6.62
CA VAL A 179 -6.96 7.07 6.40
C VAL A 179 -5.65 7.65 6.92
N GLY A 180 -5.41 8.95 6.70
CA GLY A 180 -4.23 9.65 7.20
C GLY A 180 -4.12 9.61 8.72
N ASN A 181 -5.23 9.84 9.44
CA ASN A 181 -5.28 9.78 10.91
C ASN A 181 -5.03 8.35 11.42
N SER A 182 -5.60 7.33 10.77
CA SER A 182 -5.33 5.92 11.10
C SER A 182 -3.86 5.56 10.84
N ALA A 183 -3.28 6.06 9.74
CA ALA A 183 -1.87 5.88 9.44
C ALA A 183 -0.98 6.56 10.49
N LEU A 184 -1.31 7.80 10.88
CA LEU A 184 -0.58 8.54 11.92
C LEU A 184 -0.57 7.76 13.24
N TYR A 185 -1.72 7.22 13.66
CA TYR A 185 -1.79 6.36 14.84
C TYR A 185 -0.86 5.15 14.72
N LEU A 186 -0.99 4.36 13.65
CA LEU A 186 -0.21 3.13 13.44
C LEU A 186 1.30 3.37 13.30
N LEU A 187 1.71 4.54 12.80
CA LEU A 187 3.11 4.90 12.61
C LEU A 187 3.74 5.58 13.83
N SER A 188 2.94 6.00 14.79
CA SER A 188 3.40 6.68 16.02
C SER A 188 3.57 5.71 17.19
N ASP A 189 4.19 6.20 18.27
CA ASP A 189 4.38 5.46 19.52
C ASP A 189 3.06 5.12 20.23
N LEU A 190 1.96 5.77 19.86
CA LEU A 190 0.62 5.43 20.36
C LEU A 190 0.19 4.00 20.01
N ALA A 191 0.78 3.41 19.00
CA ALA A 191 0.49 2.07 18.52
C ALA A 191 1.61 1.05 18.84
N ASN A 192 2.40 1.27 19.91
CA ASN A 192 3.53 0.39 20.24
C ASN A 192 3.12 -1.07 20.53
N GLY A 193 1.87 -1.32 20.86
CA GLY A 193 1.32 -2.66 21.05
C GLY A 193 0.58 -3.24 19.85
N VAL A 194 0.67 -2.63 18.65
CA VAL A 194 -0.10 -2.98 17.45
C VAL A 194 0.81 -3.33 16.29
#